data_848819690ea5b0f0e4f63191ecd33ac9
#
_entry.id   848819690ea5b0f0e4f63191ecd33ac9
#
_cell.length_a   1.000
_cell.length_b   1.000
_cell.length_c   1.000
_cell.angle_alpha   90.00
_cell.angle_beta   90.00
_cell.angle_gamma   90.00
#
_symmetry.space_group_name_H-M   'P 1'
#
loop_
_entity.id
_entity.type
_entity.pdbx_description
1 polymer ?
#
loop_
_entity_poly.entity_id
_entity_poly.type
_entity_poly.pdbx_seq_one_letter_code
_entity_poly.pdbx_strand_id
1 'polypeptide(L)'
;MTDAKKGAARVTADKEGYKTFIIPDNVGGRFSVLTPVGLLPIAVAGFDIDKLVAGAADMEKACGSDVPFAENPAAIYAATRNELYRQGKKIEILVNFCPKLHYVSEWWKQLYGESEGKDNKGIFPASVDFSTDLHSMGQWIQEGERSIFETVISLDKVDHKLEVPFDEANL
;
A
#
# COMPACT_ATOMS: atom_id res chain seq x y z
N MET A 1 -21.15 0.40 8.19
CA MET A 1 -20.16 -0.54 8.74
C MET A 1 -19.94 -0.21 10.19
N THR A 2 -19.98 -1.19 11.08
CA THR A 2 -19.98 -0.96 12.53
C THR A 2 -19.58 -2.24 13.29
N ASP A 3 -19.28 -2.08 14.57
CA ASP A 3 -19.14 -3.19 15.54
C ASP A 3 -20.38 -4.09 15.55
N ALA A 4 -20.21 -5.36 15.90
CA ALA A 4 -21.29 -6.33 15.91
C ALA A 4 -22.31 -6.10 17.03
N LYS A 5 -21.89 -5.51 18.16
CA LYS A 5 -22.68 -5.50 19.40
C LYS A 5 -22.82 -4.14 20.07
N LYS A 6 -21.87 -3.21 19.87
CA LYS A 6 -21.75 -1.97 20.67
C LYS A 6 -21.32 -0.76 19.85
N GLY A 7 -21.39 0.41 20.46
CA GLY A 7 -20.99 1.68 19.87
C GLY A 7 -22.15 2.48 19.29
N ALA A 8 -21.99 3.79 19.18
CA ALA A 8 -23.04 4.71 18.75
C ALA A 8 -23.61 4.37 17.37
N ALA A 9 -22.73 4.00 16.40
CA ALA A 9 -23.18 3.61 15.07
C ALA A 9 -24.04 2.34 15.09
N ARG A 10 -23.72 1.36 15.96
CA ARG A 10 -24.54 0.15 16.11
C ARG A 10 -25.93 0.50 16.66
N VAL A 11 -25.97 1.28 17.72
CA VAL A 11 -27.23 1.71 18.35
C VAL A 11 -28.12 2.48 17.36
N THR A 12 -27.54 3.41 16.61
CA THR A 12 -28.28 4.16 15.59
C THR A 12 -28.79 3.24 14.48
N ALA A 13 -27.95 2.35 13.98
CA ALA A 13 -28.35 1.43 12.91
C ALA A 13 -29.49 0.49 13.33
N ASP A 14 -29.44 -0.03 14.55
CA ASP A 14 -30.48 -0.90 15.09
C ASP A 14 -31.80 -0.14 15.29
N LYS A 15 -31.73 1.11 15.80
CA LYS A 15 -32.90 1.96 16.00
C LYS A 15 -33.59 2.32 14.68
N GLU A 16 -32.81 2.70 13.67
CA GLU A 16 -33.31 3.17 12.36
C GLU A 16 -33.51 2.04 11.35
N GLY A 17 -33.19 0.77 11.71
CA GLY A 17 -33.31 -0.39 10.84
C GLY A 17 -32.35 -0.40 9.65
N TYR A 18 -31.19 0.23 9.77
CA TYR A 18 -30.23 0.29 8.67
C TYR A 18 -29.55 -1.07 8.44
N LYS A 19 -29.35 -1.43 7.17
CA LYS A 19 -28.52 -2.57 6.82
C LYS A 19 -27.08 -2.33 7.29
N THR A 20 -26.53 -3.31 7.99
CA THR A 20 -25.20 -3.21 8.57
C THR A 20 -24.26 -4.28 8.06
N PHE A 21 -22.98 -3.94 8.04
CA PHE A 21 -21.87 -4.86 7.79
C PHE A 21 -20.93 -4.81 9.00
N ILE A 22 -20.59 -5.97 9.50
CA ILE A 22 -19.76 -6.10 10.71
C ILE A 22 -18.30 -5.92 10.36
N ILE A 23 -17.61 -5.12 11.18
CA ILE A 23 -16.16 -5.02 11.15
C ILE A 23 -15.62 -6.07 12.13
N PRO A 24 -14.75 -7.00 11.70
CA PRO A 24 -14.17 -7.99 12.60
C PRO A 24 -13.34 -7.34 13.71
N ASP A 25 -13.56 -7.72 14.95
CA ASP A 25 -12.89 -7.13 16.12
C ASP A 25 -11.37 -7.33 16.15
N ASN A 26 -10.89 -8.37 15.48
CA ASN A 26 -9.48 -8.73 15.39
C ASN A 26 -8.74 -8.10 14.19
N VAL A 27 -9.40 -7.23 13.42
CA VAL A 27 -8.80 -6.53 12.28
C VAL A 27 -8.64 -5.05 12.61
N GLY A 28 -7.40 -4.60 12.76
CA GLY A 28 -7.08 -3.20 12.97
C GLY A 28 -7.38 -2.33 11.75
N GLY A 29 -7.56 -1.01 11.97
CA GLY A 29 -7.97 -0.06 10.92
C GLY A 29 -7.12 -0.11 9.67
N ARG A 30 -5.80 -0.06 9.81
CA ARG A 30 -4.85 -0.08 8.68
C ARG A 30 -4.78 -1.41 7.91
N PHE A 31 -5.37 -2.47 8.45
CA PHE A 31 -5.49 -3.78 7.80
C PHE A 31 -6.88 -4.06 7.24
N SER A 32 -7.81 -3.10 7.34
CA SER A 32 -9.24 -3.36 7.14
C SER A 32 -9.75 -3.19 5.71
N VAL A 33 -8.89 -2.86 4.74
CA VAL A 33 -9.31 -2.61 3.35
C VAL A 33 -10.03 -3.80 2.71
N LEU A 34 -9.66 -5.03 3.05
CA LEU A 34 -10.30 -6.26 2.57
C LEU A 34 -11.49 -6.72 3.44
N THR A 35 -11.95 -5.90 4.36
CA THR A 35 -13.20 -6.07 5.10
C THR A 35 -14.30 -5.20 4.49
N PRO A 36 -15.54 -5.25 4.98
CA PRO A 36 -16.58 -4.34 4.52
C PRO A 36 -16.20 -2.86 4.55
N VAL A 37 -15.24 -2.46 5.39
CA VAL A 37 -14.74 -1.08 5.48
C VAL A 37 -14.21 -0.57 4.14
N GLY A 38 -13.42 -1.35 3.44
CA GLY A 38 -12.91 -0.99 2.11
C GLY A 38 -13.78 -1.55 0.98
N LEU A 39 -14.23 -2.81 1.08
CA LEU A 39 -14.92 -3.46 -0.03
C LEU A 39 -16.26 -2.81 -0.38
N LEU A 40 -17.02 -2.30 0.59
CA LEU A 40 -18.29 -1.66 0.28
C LEU A 40 -18.14 -0.37 -0.52
N PRO A 41 -17.32 0.61 -0.12
CA PRO A 41 -17.13 1.82 -0.94
C PRO A 41 -16.46 1.51 -2.29
N ILE A 42 -15.55 0.54 -2.36
CA ILE A 42 -14.91 0.11 -3.62
C ILE A 42 -15.96 -0.47 -4.58
N ALA A 43 -16.87 -1.32 -4.08
CA ALA A 43 -17.98 -1.87 -4.88
C ALA A 43 -18.96 -0.78 -5.34
N VAL A 44 -19.29 0.18 -4.46
CA VAL A 44 -20.15 1.32 -4.81
C VAL A 44 -19.50 2.20 -5.88
N ALA A 45 -18.19 2.33 -5.87
CA ALA A 45 -17.43 3.04 -6.91
C ALA A 45 -17.36 2.28 -8.25
N GLY A 46 -17.90 1.05 -8.32
CA GLY A 46 -17.97 0.26 -9.54
C GLY A 46 -16.74 -0.60 -9.83
N PHE A 47 -15.83 -0.73 -8.89
CA PHE A 47 -14.67 -1.61 -9.05
C PHE A 47 -15.02 -3.07 -8.75
N ASP A 48 -14.30 -3.97 -9.39
CA ASP A 48 -14.44 -5.42 -9.26
C ASP A 48 -13.78 -5.90 -7.96
N ILE A 49 -14.59 -6.04 -6.91
CA ILE A 49 -14.12 -6.49 -5.61
C ILE A 49 -13.72 -7.97 -5.59
N ASP A 50 -14.28 -8.78 -6.49
CA ASP A 50 -13.93 -10.21 -6.58
C ASP A 50 -12.50 -10.38 -7.08
N LYS A 51 -12.09 -9.59 -8.08
CA LYS A 51 -10.69 -9.55 -8.53
C LYS A 51 -9.74 -9.02 -7.46
N LEU A 52 -10.16 -8.01 -6.71
CA LEU A 52 -9.35 -7.48 -5.60
C LEU A 52 -9.09 -8.56 -4.54
N VAL A 53 -10.13 -9.27 -4.13
CA VAL A 53 -10.02 -10.35 -3.13
C VAL A 53 -9.24 -11.55 -3.69
N ALA A 54 -9.44 -11.89 -4.96
CA ALA A 54 -8.69 -12.96 -5.62
C ALA A 54 -7.18 -12.66 -5.64
N GLY A 55 -6.78 -11.41 -5.98
CA GLY A 55 -5.38 -11.01 -5.92
C GLY A 55 -4.77 -11.10 -4.52
N ALA A 56 -5.54 -10.73 -3.49
CA ALA A 56 -5.11 -10.90 -2.10
C ALA A 56 -4.93 -12.38 -1.71
N ALA A 57 -5.87 -13.25 -2.13
CA ALA A 57 -5.78 -14.69 -1.88
C ALA A 57 -4.60 -15.36 -2.60
N ASP A 58 -4.27 -14.89 -3.80
CA ASP A 58 -3.08 -15.38 -4.52
C ASP A 58 -1.79 -14.96 -3.81
N MET A 59 -1.73 -13.73 -3.30
CA MET A 59 -0.58 -13.25 -2.54
C MET A 59 -0.46 -13.93 -1.17
N GLU A 60 -1.58 -14.25 -0.51
CA GLU A 60 -1.58 -15.05 0.72
C GLU A 60 -0.90 -16.40 0.52
N LYS A 61 -1.22 -17.10 -0.58
CA LYS A 61 -0.56 -18.37 -0.93
C LYS A 61 0.94 -18.21 -1.17
N ALA A 62 1.33 -17.15 -1.90
CA ALA A 62 2.73 -16.87 -2.21
C ALA A 62 3.55 -16.48 -0.97
N CYS A 63 2.90 -15.95 0.07
CA CYS A 63 3.52 -15.46 1.31
C CYS A 63 3.26 -16.36 2.52
N GLY A 64 2.70 -17.55 2.32
CA GLY A 64 2.39 -18.50 3.40
C GLY A 64 3.62 -18.91 4.22
N SER A 65 3.40 -19.33 5.46
CA SER A 65 4.48 -19.72 6.38
C SER A 65 5.22 -20.99 5.95
N ASP A 66 4.63 -21.78 5.09
CA ASP A 66 5.17 -23.01 4.49
C ASP A 66 5.95 -22.77 3.20
N VAL A 67 5.89 -21.54 2.65
CA VAL A 67 6.64 -21.16 1.45
C VAL A 67 8.11 -20.96 1.82
N PRO A 68 9.06 -21.60 1.11
CA PRO A 68 10.49 -21.44 1.37
C PRO A 68 10.91 -19.97 1.29
N PHE A 69 11.84 -19.54 2.14
CA PHE A 69 12.30 -18.15 2.22
C PHE A 69 12.66 -17.57 0.84
N ALA A 70 13.40 -18.32 0.02
CA ALA A 70 13.86 -17.87 -1.29
C ALA A 70 12.72 -17.70 -2.34
N GLU A 71 11.53 -18.21 -2.04
CA GLU A 71 10.35 -18.14 -2.91
C GLU A 71 9.26 -17.24 -2.33
N ASN A 72 9.42 -16.81 -1.07
CA ASN A 72 8.44 -16.00 -0.35
C ASN A 72 8.75 -14.51 -0.52
N PRO A 73 7.99 -13.75 -1.34
CA PRO A 73 8.28 -12.36 -1.62
C PRO A 73 8.17 -11.47 -0.38
N ALA A 74 7.27 -11.76 0.55
CA ALA A 74 7.16 -10.99 1.79
C ALA A 74 8.37 -11.20 2.71
N ALA A 75 8.86 -12.44 2.81
CA ALA A 75 10.04 -12.76 3.61
C ALA A 75 11.32 -12.11 3.03
N ILE A 76 11.49 -12.18 1.71
CA ILE A 76 12.60 -11.53 0.99
C ILE A 76 12.55 -10.01 1.21
N TYR A 77 11.38 -9.40 1.02
CA TYR A 77 11.19 -7.96 1.20
C TYR A 77 11.53 -7.54 2.63
N ALA A 78 11.00 -8.23 3.63
CA ALA A 78 11.26 -7.94 5.04
C ALA A 78 12.76 -8.06 5.38
N ALA A 79 13.44 -9.10 4.89
CA ALA A 79 14.87 -9.29 5.11
C ALA A 79 15.71 -8.20 4.44
N THR A 80 15.37 -7.85 3.20
CA THR A 80 16.05 -6.78 2.45
C THR A 80 15.92 -5.44 3.17
N ARG A 81 14.71 -5.07 3.60
CA ARG A 81 14.46 -3.84 4.38
C ARG A 81 15.30 -3.82 5.66
N ASN A 82 15.33 -4.92 6.38
CA ASN A 82 16.09 -5.01 7.63
C ASN A 82 17.59 -4.88 7.39
N GLU A 83 18.12 -5.48 6.33
CA GLU A 83 19.53 -5.37 5.98
C GLU A 83 19.88 -3.91 5.57
N LEU A 84 19.06 -3.29 4.74
CA LEU A 84 19.24 -1.89 4.36
C LEU A 84 19.19 -0.96 5.59
N TYR A 85 18.29 -1.23 6.54
CA TYR A 85 18.24 -0.50 7.81
C TYR A 85 19.54 -0.61 8.61
N ARG A 86 20.15 -1.81 8.68
CA ARG A 86 21.44 -2.03 9.34
C ARG A 86 22.58 -1.27 8.67
N GLN A 87 22.51 -1.11 7.33
CA GLN A 87 23.44 -0.32 6.53
C GLN A 87 23.20 1.19 6.63
N GLY A 88 22.28 1.64 7.48
CA GLY A 88 22.00 3.06 7.71
C GLY A 88 20.92 3.67 6.80
N LYS A 89 20.24 2.86 5.98
CA LYS A 89 19.11 3.32 5.19
C LYS A 89 17.89 3.44 6.09
N LYS A 90 17.49 4.66 6.41
CA LYS A 90 16.45 4.94 7.41
C LYS A 90 15.11 5.37 6.80
N ILE A 91 15.09 5.61 5.51
CA ILE A 91 13.91 6.09 4.79
C ILE A 91 13.67 5.17 3.61
N GLU A 92 12.48 4.60 3.53
CA GLU A 92 11.99 3.87 2.36
C GLU A 92 11.05 4.76 1.56
N ILE A 93 11.30 4.90 0.29
CA ILE A 93 10.44 5.64 -0.63
C ILE A 93 9.72 4.63 -1.52
N LEU A 94 8.39 4.53 -1.35
CA LEU A 94 7.55 3.77 -2.27
C LEU A 94 7.32 4.61 -3.52
N VAL A 95 7.81 4.12 -4.64
CA VAL A 95 7.75 4.79 -5.94
C VAL A 95 6.65 4.16 -6.79
N ASN A 96 5.77 4.99 -7.35
CA ASN A 96 4.85 4.55 -8.38
C ASN A 96 4.89 5.49 -9.61
N PHE A 97 4.62 4.93 -10.80
CA PHE A 97 4.51 5.67 -12.07
C PHE A 97 3.05 5.74 -12.57
N CYS A 98 2.11 5.25 -11.77
CA CYS A 98 0.70 5.23 -12.11
C CYS A 98 -0.09 6.09 -11.11
N PRO A 99 -0.61 7.27 -11.49
CA PRO A 99 -1.33 8.16 -10.57
C PRO A 99 -2.53 7.49 -9.88
N LYS A 100 -3.10 6.43 -10.46
CA LYS A 100 -4.18 5.65 -9.85
C LYS A 100 -3.76 4.93 -8.57
N LEU A 101 -2.44 4.72 -8.38
CA LEU A 101 -1.88 4.07 -7.20
C LEU A 101 -1.52 5.04 -6.07
N HIS A 102 -1.75 6.34 -6.23
CA HIS A 102 -1.46 7.33 -5.21
C HIS A 102 -2.00 6.92 -3.83
N TYR A 103 -3.28 6.58 -3.73
CA TYR A 103 -3.88 6.18 -2.45
C TYR A 103 -3.46 4.78 -1.95
N VAL A 104 -2.90 3.93 -2.80
CA VAL A 104 -2.22 2.69 -2.37
C VAL A 104 -0.94 3.06 -1.62
N SER A 105 -0.19 4.04 -2.12
CA SER A 105 1.00 4.57 -1.45
C SER A 105 0.66 5.23 -0.12
N GLU A 106 -0.44 6.00 -0.04
CA GLU A 106 -0.92 6.61 1.21
C GLU A 106 -1.31 5.55 2.25
N TRP A 107 -2.01 4.49 1.83
CA TRP A 107 -2.32 3.37 2.70
C TRP A 107 -1.05 2.64 3.17
N TRP A 108 -0.09 2.40 2.30
CA TRP A 108 1.19 1.78 2.63
C TRP A 108 1.95 2.59 3.70
N LYS A 109 1.96 3.93 3.58
CA LYS A 109 2.55 4.81 4.61
C LYS A 109 1.87 4.65 5.96
N GLN A 110 0.55 4.61 6.01
CA GLN A 110 -0.19 4.36 7.25
C GLN A 110 0.14 2.99 7.83
N LEU A 111 0.15 1.95 6.98
CA LEU A 111 0.43 0.58 7.40
C LEU A 111 1.78 0.48 8.13
N TYR A 112 2.83 1.01 7.52
CA TYR A 112 4.17 0.97 8.11
C TYR A 112 4.37 2.02 9.21
N GLY A 113 3.90 3.23 9.03
CA GLY A 113 4.05 4.32 10.00
C GLY A 113 3.40 4.00 11.34
N GLU A 114 2.22 3.38 11.35
CA GLU A 114 1.56 2.94 12.58
C GLU A 114 2.11 1.61 13.14
N SER A 115 2.78 0.81 12.33
CA SER A 115 3.29 -0.50 12.74
C SER A 115 4.72 -0.46 13.25
N GLU A 116 5.55 0.36 12.63
CA GLU A 116 6.96 0.58 12.98
C GLU A 116 7.13 1.84 13.85
N GLY A 117 8.34 2.32 14.04
CA GLY A 117 8.60 3.54 14.81
C GLY A 117 8.45 3.34 16.31
N LYS A 118 8.94 2.22 16.86
CA LYS A 118 8.96 1.89 18.29
C LYS A 118 10.39 1.84 18.81
N ASP A 119 10.56 2.13 20.08
CA ASP A 119 11.87 2.10 20.77
C ASP A 119 12.96 2.96 20.07
N ASN A 120 12.55 4.08 19.49
CA ASN A 120 13.42 4.95 18.66
C ASN A 120 14.04 4.24 17.44
N LYS A 121 13.37 3.22 16.90
CA LYS A 121 13.79 2.43 15.73
C LYS A 121 12.69 2.44 14.68
N GLY A 122 13.06 2.07 13.47
CA GLY A 122 12.15 1.89 12.35
C GLY A 122 12.61 2.63 11.10
N ILE A 123 12.07 2.19 9.97
CA ILE A 123 12.26 2.82 8.66
C ILE A 123 11.12 3.81 8.46
N PHE A 124 11.44 5.05 8.11
CA PHE A 124 10.42 6.06 7.84
C PHE A 124 9.80 5.80 6.45
N PRO A 125 8.48 5.59 6.35
CA PRO A 125 7.81 5.35 5.09
C PRO A 125 7.47 6.68 4.40
N ALA A 126 8.03 6.87 3.21
CA ALA A 126 7.69 7.97 2.31
C ALA A 126 7.16 7.43 0.99
N SER A 127 6.54 8.25 0.16
CA SER A 127 6.14 7.87 -1.19
C SER A 127 6.31 9.01 -2.16
N VAL A 128 6.46 8.67 -3.44
CA VAL A 128 6.53 9.62 -4.57
C VAL A 128 5.73 9.11 -5.75
N ASP A 129 5.13 10.03 -6.49
CA ASP A 129 4.42 9.79 -7.74
C ASP A 129 5.31 10.29 -8.91
N PHE A 130 6.04 9.40 -9.54
CA PHE A 130 6.87 9.76 -10.69
C PHE A 130 6.02 9.82 -11.97
N SER A 131 6.36 10.73 -12.87
CA SER A 131 7.49 11.67 -12.96
C SER A 131 7.28 13.01 -12.20
N THR A 132 6.08 13.30 -11.68
CA THR A 132 5.76 14.58 -11.05
C THR A 132 6.75 14.92 -9.92
N ASP A 133 6.99 13.99 -9.02
CA ASP A 133 7.87 14.20 -7.87
C ASP A 133 9.38 14.16 -8.19
N LEU A 134 9.76 13.90 -9.44
CA LEU A 134 11.14 14.13 -9.87
C LEU A 134 11.49 15.63 -9.84
N HIS A 135 10.50 16.49 -10.04
CA HIS A 135 10.68 17.94 -9.95
C HIS A 135 10.77 18.47 -8.51
N SER A 136 10.32 17.71 -7.54
CA SER A 136 10.37 18.07 -6.11
C SER A 136 11.45 17.32 -5.34
N MET A 137 11.59 16.03 -5.57
CA MET A 137 12.43 15.12 -4.78
C MET A 137 13.64 14.58 -5.56
N GLY A 138 13.65 14.72 -6.90
CA GLY A 138 14.66 14.10 -7.75
C GLY A 138 16.09 14.50 -7.41
N GLN A 139 16.34 15.78 -7.13
CA GLN A 139 17.67 16.27 -6.75
C GLN A 139 18.16 15.62 -5.44
N TRP A 140 17.29 15.53 -4.45
CA TRP A 140 17.64 14.91 -3.16
C TRP A 140 17.88 13.41 -3.28
N ILE A 141 17.04 12.71 -4.05
CA ILE A 141 17.21 11.29 -4.35
C ILE A 141 18.53 11.04 -5.07
N GLN A 142 18.88 11.89 -6.05
CA GLN A 142 20.08 11.77 -6.86
C GLN A 142 21.37 12.04 -6.07
N GLU A 143 21.43 13.13 -5.31
CA GLU A 143 22.67 13.64 -4.71
C GLU A 143 22.59 13.90 -3.20
N GLY A 144 21.45 13.69 -2.57
CA GLY A 144 21.28 13.87 -1.13
C GLY A 144 21.97 12.81 -0.29
N GLU A 145 21.73 12.85 1.01
CA GLU A 145 22.26 11.86 1.95
C GLU A 145 21.84 10.43 1.57
N ARG A 146 22.77 9.49 1.62
CA ARG A 146 22.54 8.09 1.24
C ARG A 146 21.75 7.30 2.30
N SER A 147 20.82 7.94 2.99
CA SER A 147 19.95 7.34 4.02
C SER A 147 18.66 6.74 3.49
N ILE A 148 18.37 6.89 2.19
CA ILE A 148 17.17 6.36 1.52
C ILE A 148 17.45 5.09 0.73
N PHE A 149 16.36 4.33 0.49
CA PHE A 149 16.24 3.32 -0.56
C PHE A 149 14.84 3.39 -1.18
N GLU A 150 14.69 2.86 -2.37
CA GLU A 150 13.45 2.90 -3.12
C GLU A 150 12.87 1.51 -3.30
N THR A 151 11.55 1.40 -3.15
CA THR A 151 10.75 0.24 -3.53
C THR A 151 9.79 0.67 -4.64
N VAL A 152 9.97 0.11 -5.83
CA VAL A 152 9.22 0.52 -7.02
C VAL A 152 8.05 -0.42 -7.28
N ILE A 153 6.83 0.14 -7.42
CA ILE A 153 5.68 -0.61 -7.89
C ILE A 153 5.69 -0.62 -9.41
N SER A 154 5.78 -1.83 -10.00
CA SER A 154 5.68 -2.04 -11.43
C SER A 154 4.34 -2.66 -11.79
N LEU A 155 3.71 -2.16 -12.85
CA LEU A 155 2.49 -2.74 -13.42
C LEU A 155 2.83 -3.51 -14.68
N ASP A 156 2.45 -4.78 -14.74
CA ASP A 156 2.67 -5.62 -15.91
C ASP A 156 1.85 -5.17 -17.12
N LYS A 157 0.66 -4.66 -16.86
CA LYS A 157 -0.27 -4.20 -17.89
C LYS A 157 -0.94 -2.90 -17.47
N VAL A 158 -1.11 -2.01 -18.44
CA VAL A 158 -1.89 -0.78 -18.30
C VAL A 158 -3.12 -0.85 -19.20
N ASP A 159 -4.22 -0.26 -18.76
CA ASP A 159 -5.49 -0.27 -19.53
C ASP A 159 -5.39 0.55 -20.84
N HIS A 160 -4.59 1.61 -20.80
CA HIS A 160 -4.44 2.53 -21.91
C HIS A 160 -2.96 2.86 -22.13
N LYS A 161 -2.55 2.84 -23.38
CA LYS A 161 -1.21 3.23 -23.81
C LYS A 161 -1.33 4.41 -24.77
N LEU A 162 -0.65 5.49 -24.45
CA LEU A 162 -0.43 6.61 -25.36
C LEU A 162 1.06 6.63 -25.73
N GLU A 163 1.34 6.51 -27.00
CA GLU A 163 2.71 6.61 -27.51
C GLU A 163 3.05 8.07 -27.77
N VAL A 164 4.15 8.53 -27.18
CA VAL A 164 4.73 9.82 -27.53
C VAL A 164 5.49 9.64 -28.83
N PRO A 165 5.14 10.37 -29.91
CA PRO A 165 5.87 10.27 -31.18
C PRO A 165 7.34 10.63 -30.99
N PHE A 166 8.21 9.92 -31.68
CA PHE A 166 9.60 10.30 -31.73
C PHE A 166 9.75 11.63 -32.49
N ASP A 167 10.47 12.56 -31.89
CA ASP A 167 10.80 13.84 -32.49
C ASP A 167 12.33 14.03 -32.46
N GLU A 168 12.95 14.12 -33.63
CA GLU A 168 14.39 14.30 -33.78
C GLU A 168 14.90 15.61 -33.17
N ALA A 169 14.02 16.61 -32.98
CA ALA A 169 14.35 17.87 -32.32
C ALA A 169 14.33 17.79 -30.80
N ASN A 170 13.83 16.70 -30.24
CA ASN A 170 13.72 16.46 -28.80
C ASN A 170 14.95 15.66 -28.29
N LEU A 171 16.12 16.23 -28.40
CA LEU A 171 17.36 15.66 -27.86
C LEU A 171 17.61 16.11 -26.43
#